data_82696f9892f26e18e85771750eb46868
#
_entry.id   82696f9892f26e18e85771750eb46868
#
_cell.length_a   1.000
_cell.length_b   1.000
_cell.length_c   1.000
_cell.angle_alpha   90.00
_cell.angle_beta   90.00
_cell.angle_gamma   90.00
#
_symmetry.space_group_name_H-M   'P 1'
#
loop_
_entity.id
_entity.type
_entity.pdbx_description
1 polymer ?
#
loop_
_entity_poly.entity_id
_entity_poly.type
_entity_poly.pdbx_seq_one_letter_code
_entity_poly.pdbx_strand_id
1 'polypeptide(L)'
;SQSRRRWLNVMATIPFGTTISYAAFAAAADHPKAARAAGTACATNPIPIIYPCHRVLRIDGQLGNYGGGSHLPPTHQDNLQRKAFLISHETLQLHRQSSENA
;
A
#
# COMPACT_ATOMS: atom_id res chain seq x y z
N SER A 1 14.97 12.00 3.11
CA SER A 1 16.17 11.25 2.72
C SER A 1 15.98 10.57 1.36
N GLN A 2 17.07 10.20 0.71
CA GLN A 2 17.01 9.48 -0.57
C GLN A 2 16.33 8.12 -0.45
N SER A 3 16.58 7.40 0.64
CA SER A 3 15.93 6.11 0.90
C SER A 3 14.41 6.27 0.97
N ARG A 4 13.93 7.24 1.74
CA ARG A 4 12.49 7.47 1.88
C ARG A 4 11.86 7.85 0.54
N ARG A 5 12.54 8.70 -0.24
CA ARG A 5 12.06 9.11 -1.56
C ARG A 5 11.95 7.91 -2.50
N ARG A 6 12.91 6.99 -2.44
CA ARG A 6 12.88 5.77 -3.25
C ARG A 6 11.68 4.90 -2.91
N TRP A 7 11.40 4.70 -1.61
CA TRP A 7 10.22 3.96 -1.19
C TRP A 7 8.93 4.58 -1.72
N LEU A 8 8.80 5.90 -1.60
CA LEU A 8 7.61 6.61 -2.07
C LEU A 8 7.47 6.54 -3.59
N ASN A 9 8.56 6.67 -4.32
CA ASN A 9 8.55 6.61 -5.78
C ASN A 9 8.11 5.23 -6.28
N VAL A 10 8.63 4.17 -5.67
CA VAL A 10 8.22 2.80 -6.02
C VAL A 10 6.73 2.60 -5.68
N MET A 11 6.30 3.07 -4.52
CA MET A 11 4.91 2.99 -4.10
C MET A 11 3.98 3.62 -5.15
N ALA A 12 4.36 4.77 -5.70
CA ALA A 12 3.58 5.47 -6.71
C ALA A 12 3.43 4.68 -8.02
N THR A 13 4.26 3.67 -8.26
CA THR A 13 4.18 2.84 -9.47
C THR A 13 3.23 1.66 -9.33
N ILE A 14 2.70 1.39 -8.14
CA ILE A 14 1.77 0.27 -7.93
C ILE A 14 0.44 0.59 -8.63
N PRO A 15 0.02 -0.22 -9.62
CA PRO A 15 -1.16 0.12 -10.41
C PRO A 15 -2.45 0.11 -9.59
N PHE A 16 -3.37 0.97 -9.95
CA PHE A 16 -4.72 1.01 -9.41
C PHE A 16 -5.41 -0.36 -9.55
N GLY A 17 -6.08 -0.79 -8.49
CA GLY A 17 -6.81 -2.06 -8.48
C GLY A 17 -5.92 -3.29 -8.25
N THR A 18 -4.61 -3.10 -8.03
CA THR A 18 -3.68 -4.20 -7.75
C THR A 18 -3.09 -4.07 -6.36
N THR A 19 -2.54 -5.16 -5.84
CA THR A 19 -1.81 -5.18 -4.57
C THR A 19 -0.49 -5.92 -4.75
N ILE A 20 0.50 -5.59 -3.93
CA ILE A 20 1.78 -6.31 -3.88
C ILE A 20 2.12 -6.62 -2.42
N SER A 21 2.98 -7.61 -2.21
CA SER A 21 3.46 -7.93 -0.88
C SER A 21 4.52 -6.93 -0.41
N TYR A 22 4.74 -6.86 0.90
CA TYR A 22 5.85 -6.06 1.45
C TYR A 22 7.19 -6.53 0.89
N ALA A 23 7.36 -7.85 0.70
CA ALA A 23 8.60 -8.39 0.13
C ALA A 23 8.80 -7.92 -1.32
N ALA A 24 7.76 -7.97 -2.14
CA ALA A 24 7.83 -7.49 -3.52
C ALA A 24 8.08 -5.99 -3.58
N PHE A 25 7.47 -5.22 -2.69
CA PHE A 25 7.69 -3.78 -2.59
C PHE A 25 9.16 -3.48 -2.22
N ALA A 26 9.70 -4.21 -1.24
CA ALA A 26 11.10 -4.04 -0.85
C ALA A 26 12.05 -4.38 -2.00
N ALA A 27 11.79 -5.46 -2.73
CA ALA A 27 12.60 -5.85 -3.87
C ALA A 27 12.57 -4.79 -4.98
N ALA A 28 11.39 -4.21 -5.26
CA ALA A 28 11.25 -3.15 -6.26
C ALA A 28 12.01 -1.87 -5.88
N ALA A 29 12.22 -1.65 -4.58
CA ALA A 29 13.00 -0.52 -4.08
C ALA A 29 14.50 -0.85 -3.91
N ASP A 30 14.96 -1.98 -4.46
CA ASP A 30 16.34 -2.48 -4.37
C ASP A 30 16.78 -2.83 -2.95
N HIS A 31 15.84 -3.19 -2.08
CA HIS A 31 16.11 -3.60 -0.70
C HIS A 31 15.38 -4.89 -0.38
N PRO A 32 15.71 -6.03 -1.06
CA PRO A 32 14.91 -7.25 -0.96
C PRO A 32 14.87 -7.88 0.44
N LYS A 33 15.80 -7.49 1.32
CA LYS A 33 15.82 -8.01 2.70
C LYS A 33 15.22 -7.05 3.72
N ALA A 34 14.61 -5.96 3.26
CA ALA A 34 14.16 -4.86 4.13
C ALA A 34 12.63 -4.80 4.26
N ALA A 35 11.96 -5.94 4.46
CA ALA A 35 10.51 -5.97 4.60
C ALA A 35 10.01 -5.10 5.76
N ARG A 36 10.78 -5.02 6.86
CA ARG A 36 10.44 -4.16 8.00
C ARG A 36 10.49 -2.68 7.60
N ALA A 37 11.53 -2.28 6.86
CA ALA A 37 11.65 -0.90 6.36
C ALA A 37 10.52 -0.58 5.39
N ALA A 38 10.10 -1.53 4.57
CA ALA A 38 8.93 -1.40 3.69
C ALA A 38 7.67 -1.11 4.51
N GLY A 39 7.46 -1.86 5.59
CA GLY A 39 6.34 -1.64 6.50
C GLY A 39 6.39 -0.26 7.13
N THR A 40 7.55 0.20 7.54
CA THR A 40 7.74 1.54 8.11
C THR A 40 7.43 2.62 7.07
N ALA A 41 7.87 2.45 5.83
CA ALA A 41 7.56 3.39 4.76
C ALA A 41 6.05 3.52 4.55
N CYS A 42 5.33 2.41 4.58
CA CYS A 42 3.86 2.43 4.46
C CYS A 42 3.22 3.10 5.69
N ALA A 43 3.70 2.81 6.89
CA ALA A 43 3.14 3.35 8.13
C ALA A 43 3.36 4.86 8.26
N THR A 44 4.46 5.38 7.71
CA THR A 44 4.84 6.80 7.81
C THR A 44 4.60 7.59 6.54
N ASN A 45 3.81 7.06 5.62
CA ASN A 45 3.49 7.72 4.36
C ASN A 45 2.86 9.09 4.62
N PRO A 46 3.47 10.19 4.13
CA PRO A 46 2.97 11.54 4.42
C PRO A 46 1.72 11.92 3.63
N ILE A 47 1.46 11.26 2.49
CA ILE A 47 0.35 11.59 1.61
C ILE A 47 -0.33 10.30 1.16
N PRO A 48 -1.22 9.72 2.01
CA PRO A 48 -1.96 8.50 1.65
C PRO A 48 -2.79 8.70 0.38
N ILE A 49 -3.04 7.61 -0.33
CA ILE A 49 -3.76 7.55 -1.61
C ILE A 49 -2.90 8.01 -2.78
N ILE A 50 -2.26 9.17 -2.73
CA ILE A 50 -1.31 9.62 -3.76
C ILE A 50 -0.09 8.69 -3.79
N TYR A 51 0.45 8.38 -2.61
CA TYR A 51 1.39 7.28 -2.45
C TYR A 51 0.61 6.09 -1.88
N PRO A 52 0.23 5.11 -2.73
CA PRO A 52 -0.82 4.14 -2.38
C PRO A 52 -0.32 3.01 -1.47
N CYS A 53 0.06 3.33 -0.25
CA CYS A 53 0.52 2.33 0.71
C CYS A 53 -0.58 1.31 1.06
N HIS A 54 -1.84 1.61 0.80
CA HIS A 54 -2.93 0.66 0.98
C HIS A 54 -2.84 -0.53 0.02
N ARG A 55 -2.06 -0.41 -1.07
CA ARG A 55 -1.86 -1.48 -2.04
C ARG A 55 -0.76 -2.47 -1.65
N VAL A 56 -0.11 -2.28 -0.49
CA VAL A 56 0.95 -3.16 -0.02
C VAL A 56 0.41 -4.04 1.10
N LEU A 57 0.47 -5.35 0.93
CA LEU A 57 -0.09 -6.35 1.85
C LEU A 57 0.98 -7.30 2.35
N ARG A 58 0.67 -8.07 3.40
CA ARG A 58 1.51 -9.20 3.80
C ARG A 58 1.44 -10.29 2.74
N ILE A 59 2.49 -11.13 2.69
CA ILE A 59 2.57 -12.21 1.70
C ILE A 59 1.42 -13.22 1.84
N ASP A 60 0.85 -13.34 3.04
CA ASP A 60 -0.29 -14.21 3.31
C ASP A 60 -1.64 -13.56 2.99
N GLY A 61 -1.64 -12.36 2.39
CA GLY A 61 -2.82 -11.61 2.05
C GLY A 61 -3.42 -10.79 3.17
N GLN A 62 -2.85 -10.84 4.37
CA GLN A 62 -3.32 -10.01 5.48
C GLN A 62 -2.92 -8.54 5.28
N LEU A 63 -3.69 -7.64 5.90
CA LEU A 63 -3.55 -6.19 5.65
C LEU A 63 -2.22 -5.62 6.11
N GLY A 64 -1.64 -6.13 7.20
CA GLY A 64 -0.44 -5.53 7.79
C GLY A 64 -0.75 -4.18 8.44
N ASN A 65 0.05 -3.17 8.16
CA ASN A 65 -0.06 -1.86 8.78
C ASN A 65 -0.64 -0.82 7.83
N TYR A 66 -1.35 0.17 8.37
CA TYR A 66 -1.81 1.31 7.60
C TYR A 66 -1.99 2.54 8.50
N GLY A 67 -1.15 3.56 8.30
CA GLY A 67 -1.25 4.82 9.04
C GLY A 67 -2.35 5.73 8.51
N GLY A 68 -2.47 5.81 7.19
CA GLY A 68 -3.53 6.56 6.52
C GLY A 68 -3.60 8.04 6.86
N GLY A 69 -2.52 8.63 7.38
CA GLY A 69 -2.51 10.02 7.83
C GLY A 69 -3.18 10.22 9.19
N SER A 70 -3.59 9.16 9.85
CA SER A 70 -4.27 9.17 11.14
C SER A 70 -3.29 9.31 12.30
N HIS A 71 -3.77 9.79 13.44
CA HIS A 71 -3.02 9.80 14.71
C HIS A 71 -2.95 8.40 15.33
N LEU A 72 -3.80 7.48 14.89
CA LEU A 72 -3.91 6.14 15.47
C LEU A 72 -2.71 5.29 15.07
N PRO A 73 -2.34 4.30 15.89
CA PRO A 73 -1.27 3.38 15.51
C PRO A 73 -1.56 2.67 14.19
N PRO A 74 -0.52 2.33 13.38
CA PRO A 74 -0.73 1.67 12.08
C PRO A 74 -1.44 0.31 12.17
N THR A 75 -1.46 -0.30 13.35
CA THR A 75 -2.15 -1.56 13.59
C THR A 75 -3.58 -1.39 14.11
N HIS A 76 -4.03 -0.14 14.31
CA HIS A 76 -5.35 0.12 14.84
C HIS A 76 -6.44 -0.35 13.89
N GLN A 77 -7.49 -0.94 14.45
CA GLN A 77 -8.58 -1.54 13.67
C GLN A 77 -9.22 -0.54 12.69
N ASP A 78 -9.42 0.71 13.09
CA ASP A 78 -10.00 1.72 12.22
C ASP A 78 -9.14 1.98 10.99
N ASN A 79 -7.82 2.03 11.15
CA ASN A 79 -6.89 2.20 10.03
C ASN A 79 -6.93 0.99 9.10
N LEU A 80 -6.96 -0.22 9.66
CA LEU A 80 -7.02 -1.44 8.86
C LEU A 80 -8.35 -1.56 8.10
N GLN A 81 -9.46 -1.11 8.68
CA GLN A 81 -10.74 -1.05 8.00
C GLN A 81 -10.70 -0.09 6.81
N ARG A 82 -10.05 1.06 6.95
CA ARG A 82 -9.86 2.00 5.83
C ARG A 82 -9.03 1.39 4.73
N LYS A 83 -7.98 0.68 5.08
CA LYS A 83 -7.13 -0.01 4.11
C LYS A 83 -7.94 -1.05 3.32
N ALA A 84 -8.70 -1.88 4.02
CA ALA A 84 -9.55 -2.89 3.40
C ALA A 84 -10.59 -2.24 2.48
N PHE A 85 -11.20 -1.13 2.90
CA PHE A 85 -12.17 -0.39 2.10
C PHE A 85 -11.54 0.11 0.80
N LEU A 86 -10.35 0.72 0.88
CA LEU A 86 -9.68 1.26 -0.30
C LEU A 86 -9.35 0.16 -1.31
N ILE A 87 -8.84 -0.97 -0.85
CA ILE A 87 -8.53 -2.11 -1.71
C ILE A 87 -9.79 -2.62 -2.39
N SER A 88 -10.86 -2.83 -1.64
CA SER A 88 -12.13 -3.33 -2.18
C SER A 88 -12.74 -2.35 -3.17
N HIS A 89 -12.69 -1.06 -2.87
CA HIS A 89 -13.20 -0.01 -3.73
C HIS A 89 -12.47 0.01 -5.08
N GLU A 90 -11.15 -0.07 -5.05
CA GLU A 90 -10.34 -0.07 -6.28
C GLU A 90 -10.60 -1.30 -7.13
N THR A 91 -10.72 -2.47 -6.51
CA THR A 91 -11.03 -3.70 -7.21
C THR A 91 -12.40 -3.61 -7.90
N LEU A 92 -13.39 -3.08 -7.20
CA LEU A 92 -14.75 -2.92 -7.73
C LEU A 92 -14.76 -1.94 -8.90
N GLN A 93 -14.06 -0.80 -8.78
CA GLN A 93 -14.00 0.19 -9.86
C GLN A 93 -13.31 -0.36 -11.10
N LEU A 94 -12.24 -1.15 -10.93
CA LEU A 94 -11.54 -1.78 -12.02
C LEU A 94 -12.48 -2.75 -12.77
N HIS A 95 -13.27 -3.54 -12.06
CA HIS A 95 -14.26 -4.44 -12.66
C HIS A 95 -15.33 -3.66 -13.44
N ARG A 96 -15.80 -2.55 -12.89
CA ARG A 96 -16.77 -1.70 -13.57
C ARG A 96 -16.23 -1.16 -14.89
N GLN A 97 -15.00 -0.65 -14.89
CA GLN A 97 -14.36 -0.14 -16.09
C GLN A 97 -14.20 -1.22 -17.14
N SER A 98 -13.81 -2.43 -16.75
CA SER A 98 -13.69 -3.56 -17.65
C SER A 98 -15.05 -3.94 -18.27
N SER A 99 -16.11 -3.93 -17.48
CA SER A 99 -17.47 -4.22 -17.97
C SER A 99 -17.99 -3.15 -18.94
N GLU A 100 -17.72 -1.88 -18.66
CA GLU A 100 -18.14 -0.77 -19.50
C GLU A 100 -17.39 -0.75 -20.84
N ASN A 101 -16.15 -1.22 -20.85
CA ASN A 101 -15.30 -1.24 -22.03
C ASN A 101 -15.41 -2.53 -22.83
N ALA A 102 -16.19 -3.48 -22.34
CA ALA A 102 -16.46 -4.73 -23.06
C ALA A 102 -17.65 -4.55 -24.03
#